data_4ab44d4e2b1eba88cb2a2abdb9467d39
#
_entry.id   4ab44d4e2b1eba88cb2a2abdb9467d39
#
_cell.length_a   1.000
_cell.length_b   1.000
_cell.length_c   1.000
_cell.angle_alpha   90.00
_cell.angle_beta   90.00
_cell.angle_gamma   90.00
#
_symmetry.space_group_name_H-M   'P 1'
#
loop_
_entity.id
_entity.type
_entity.pdbx_description
1 polymer ?
#
loop_
_entity_poly.entity_id
_entity_poly.type
_entity_poly.pdbx_seq_one_letter_code
_entity_poly.pdbx_strand_id
1 'polypeptide(L)'
;MNNILAWTDDLIFFSRIHGIAAKMGLVAKQIRKAEGFTGETGIGLVLVDIQVAGENLAAVAGDLLPKGVRMVGYGSHVDAAGLRAARELGLNPVMPRSQFVERLPLDLFGWVGRGCCS
;
A
#
# COMPACT_ATOMS: atom_id res chain seq x y z
N MET A 1 11.15 9.82 2.63
CA MET A 1 10.81 8.58 3.34
C MET A 1 9.45 8.62 4.01
N ASN A 2 8.78 9.77 3.97
CA ASN A 2 7.45 9.90 4.58
C ASN A 2 6.32 9.85 3.55
N ASN A 3 6.66 9.59 2.30
CA ASN A 3 5.65 9.53 1.25
C ASN A 3 4.97 8.17 1.23
N ILE A 4 3.65 8.22 1.26
CA ILE A 4 2.82 7.03 1.14
C ILE A 4 2.16 7.06 -0.22
N LEU A 5 2.31 6.00 -1.00
CA LEU A 5 1.60 5.88 -2.27
C LEU A 5 0.46 4.91 -2.07
N ALA A 6 -0.75 5.36 -2.34
CA ALA A 6 -1.95 4.52 -2.21
C ALA A 6 -2.45 4.15 -3.61
N TRP A 7 -2.30 2.89 -3.97
CA TRP A 7 -2.69 2.39 -5.28
C TRP A 7 -4.15 1.95 -5.21
N THR A 8 -5.03 2.87 -5.52
CA THR A 8 -6.47 2.65 -5.49
C THR A 8 -7.15 3.59 -6.49
N ASP A 9 -8.27 3.18 -7.04
CA ASP A 9 -9.09 4.04 -7.88
C ASP A 9 -10.29 4.63 -7.12
N ASP A 10 -10.44 4.29 -5.84
CA ASP A 10 -11.53 4.75 -4.99
C ASP A 10 -11.12 6.04 -4.28
N LEU A 11 -11.63 7.16 -4.77
CA LEU A 11 -11.28 8.47 -4.23
C LEU A 11 -11.75 8.66 -2.79
N ILE A 12 -12.90 8.11 -2.45
CA ILE A 12 -13.44 8.24 -1.09
C ILE A 12 -12.55 7.47 -0.12
N PHE A 13 -12.14 6.29 -0.50
CA PHE A 13 -11.26 5.48 0.32
C PHE A 13 -9.89 6.14 0.47
N PHE A 14 -9.37 6.69 -0.63
CA PHE A 14 -8.12 7.43 -0.59
C PHE A 14 -8.20 8.64 0.34
N SER A 15 -9.33 9.36 0.34
CA SER A 15 -9.52 10.50 1.24
C SER A 15 -9.38 10.09 2.69
N ARG A 16 -9.86 8.90 3.05
CA ARG A 16 -9.70 8.38 4.40
C ARG A 16 -8.24 8.13 4.73
N ILE A 17 -7.52 7.50 3.80
CA ILE A 17 -6.07 7.26 3.98
C ILE A 17 -5.34 8.59 4.15
N HIS A 18 -5.64 9.54 3.28
CA HIS A 18 -5.02 10.87 3.29
C HIS A 18 -5.25 11.56 4.63
N GLY A 19 -6.48 11.52 5.15
CA GLY A 19 -6.81 12.16 6.42
C GLY A 19 -6.08 11.54 7.60
N ILE A 20 -5.99 10.22 7.63
CA ILE A 20 -5.27 9.52 8.71
C ILE A 20 -3.77 9.83 8.64
N ALA A 21 -3.21 9.81 7.44
CA ALA A 21 -1.79 10.11 7.24
C ALA A 21 -1.46 11.55 7.67
N ALA A 22 -2.32 12.49 7.31
CA ALA A 22 -2.10 13.91 7.64
C ALA A 22 -2.04 14.13 9.14
N LYS A 23 -2.86 13.42 9.91
CA LYS A 23 -2.84 13.53 11.37
C LYS A 23 -1.53 13.06 11.98
N MET A 24 -0.78 12.25 11.25
CA MET A 24 0.51 11.72 11.70
C MET A 24 1.69 12.46 11.10
N GLY A 25 1.44 13.55 10.37
CA GLY A 25 2.51 14.28 9.70
C GLY A 25 3.04 13.60 8.45
N LEU A 26 2.28 12.68 7.87
CA LEU A 26 2.69 11.94 6.69
C LEU A 26 1.93 12.43 5.47
N VAL A 27 2.52 12.23 4.29
CA VAL A 27 1.94 12.64 3.02
C VAL A 27 1.51 11.41 2.24
N ALA A 28 0.24 11.37 1.84
CA ALA A 28 -0.31 10.29 1.02
C ALA A 28 -0.65 10.83 -0.36
N LYS A 29 -0.26 10.07 -1.39
CA LYS A 29 -0.52 10.40 -2.79
C LYS A 29 -1.23 9.23 -3.45
N GLN A 30 -2.23 9.51 -4.26
CA GLN A 30 -2.99 8.48 -4.95
C GLN A 30 -2.30 8.07 -6.24
N ILE A 31 -2.17 6.76 -6.44
CA ILE A 31 -1.71 6.17 -7.70
C ILE A 31 -2.87 5.35 -8.23
N ARG A 32 -3.29 5.61 -9.46
CA ARG A 32 -4.39 4.87 -10.09
C ARG A 32 -3.92 3.78 -11.05
N LYS A 33 -2.75 3.98 -11.63
CA LYS A 33 -2.19 3.07 -12.64
C LYS A 33 -0.74 2.78 -12.33
N ALA A 34 -0.25 1.64 -12.80
CA ALA A 34 1.13 1.23 -12.56
C ALA A 34 2.14 2.29 -13.03
N GLU A 35 1.84 2.99 -14.11
CA GLU A 35 2.71 4.04 -14.64
C GLU A 35 2.90 5.20 -13.66
N GLY A 36 1.96 5.37 -12.72
CA GLY A 36 2.05 6.42 -11.72
C GLY A 36 3.22 6.25 -10.76
N PHE A 37 3.81 5.07 -10.68
CA PHE A 37 4.98 4.85 -9.84
C PHE A 37 6.27 5.34 -10.49
N THR A 38 6.26 5.57 -11.79
CA THR A 38 7.45 6.02 -12.53
C THR A 38 7.89 7.39 -12.03
N GLY A 39 9.15 7.49 -11.64
CA GLY A 39 9.72 8.76 -11.18
C GLY A 39 9.44 9.11 -9.73
N GLU A 40 8.65 8.29 -9.03
CA GLU A 40 8.42 8.54 -7.62
C GLU A 40 9.66 8.20 -6.80
N THR A 41 10.00 9.08 -5.87
CA THR A 41 11.17 8.88 -5.00
C THR A 41 10.76 9.14 -3.57
N GLY A 42 11.60 8.71 -2.62
CA GLY A 42 11.32 8.91 -1.21
C GLY A 42 10.11 8.15 -0.71
N ILE A 43 9.82 7.01 -1.34
CA ILE A 43 8.65 6.20 -0.99
C ILE A 43 8.90 5.50 0.34
N GLY A 44 8.05 5.78 1.33
CA GLY A 44 8.13 5.10 2.62
C GLY A 44 7.24 3.89 2.71
N LEU A 45 6.16 3.89 1.95
CA LEU A 45 5.15 2.83 2.04
C LEU A 45 4.26 2.85 0.81
N VAL A 46 3.86 1.67 0.34
CA VAL A 46 2.84 1.54 -0.71
C VAL A 46 1.66 0.76 -0.14
N LEU A 47 0.47 1.33 -0.22
CA LEU A 47 -0.78 0.67 0.14
C LEU A 47 -1.46 0.25 -1.15
N VAL A 48 -1.77 -1.03 -1.28
CA VAL A 48 -2.21 -1.61 -2.55
C VAL A 48 -3.61 -2.18 -2.44
N ASP A 49 -4.53 -1.66 -3.26
CA ASP A 49 -5.79 -2.32 -3.54
C ASP A 49 -5.50 -3.43 -4.55
N ILE A 50 -5.52 -4.67 -4.09
CA ILE A 50 -5.10 -5.82 -4.90
C ILE A 50 -5.93 -5.97 -6.17
N GLN A 51 -7.23 -5.66 -6.11
CA GLN A 51 -8.07 -5.74 -7.31
C GLN A 51 -7.72 -4.69 -8.34
N VAL A 52 -7.44 -3.47 -7.88
CA VAL A 52 -7.06 -2.38 -8.79
C VAL A 52 -5.71 -2.67 -9.45
N ALA A 53 -4.77 -3.18 -8.66
CA ALA A 53 -3.45 -3.51 -9.17
C ALA A 53 -3.49 -4.64 -10.19
N GLY A 54 -4.32 -5.66 -9.92
CA GLY A 54 -4.50 -6.78 -10.83
C GLY A 54 -3.19 -7.42 -11.24
N GLU A 55 -3.06 -7.70 -12.52
CA GLU A 55 -1.85 -8.33 -13.06
C GLU A 55 -0.62 -7.45 -13.04
N ASN A 56 -0.78 -6.15 -12.85
CA ASN A 56 0.36 -5.23 -12.78
C ASN A 56 1.07 -5.28 -11.44
N LEU A 57 0.47 -5.93 -10.44
CA LEU A 57 1.05 -5.98 -9.11
C LEU A 57 2.42 -6.65 -9.09
N ALA A 58 2.56 -7.75 -9.82
CA ALA A 58 3.82 -8.50 -9.83
C ALA A 58 4.98 -7.63 -10.32
N ALA A 59 4.75 -6.85 -11.39
CA ALA A 59 5.80 -6.00 -11.95
C ALA A 59 6.20 -4.88 -10.97
N VAL A 60 5.22 -4.23 -10.36
CA VAL A 60 5.49 -3.14 -9.42
C VAL A 60 6.17 -3.69 -8.16
N ALA A 61 5.70 -4.82 -7.63
CA ALA A 61 6.32 -5.43 -6.46
C ALA A 61 7.76 -5.87 -6.76
N GLY A 62 7.99 -6.43 -7.95
CA GLY A 62 9.32 -6.84 -8.38
C GLY A 62 10.31 -5.68 -8.50
N ASP A 63 9.80 -4.48 -8.73
CA ASP A 63 10.64 -3.28 -8.79
C ASP A 63 10.87 -2.66 -7.41
N LEU A 64 9.82 -2.55 -6.60
CA LEU A 64 9.89 -1.79 -5.35
C LEU A 64 10.36 -2.59 -4.14
N LEU A 65 9.96 -3.85 -4.02
CA LEU A 65 10.34 -4.65 -2.85
C LEU A 65 11.85 -4.84 -2.71
N PRO A 66 12.61 -5.11 -3.81
CA PRO A 66 14.06 -5.21 -3.68
C PRO A 66 14.73 -3.91 -3.24
N LYS A 67 14.07 -2.78 -3.42
CA LYS A 67 14.59 -1.48 -2.99
C LYS A 67 14.29 -1.19 -1.52
N GLY A 68 13.67 -2.14 -0.82
CA GLY A 68 13.34 -1.98 0.59
C GLY A 68 12.03 -1.28 0.87
N VAL A 69 11.22 -1.03 -0.14
CA VAL A 69 9.91 -0.39 0.04
C VAL A 69 8.93 -1.41 0.59
N ARG A 70 8.25 -1.06 1.68
CA ARG A 70 7.21 -1.93 2.22
C ARG A 70 5.94 -1.76 1.42
N MET A 71 5.29 -2.87 1.09
CA MET A 71 4.00 -2.87 0.41
C MET A 71 2.98 -3.61 1.26
N VAL A 72 1.88 -2.94 1.56
CA VAL A 72 0.77 -3.50 2.33
C VAL A 72 -0.41 -3.67 1.38
N GLY A 73 -0.97 -4.88 1.31
CA GLY A 73 -2.06 -5.18 0.41
C GLY A 73 -3.38 -5.38 1.14
N TYR A 74 -4.47 -4.99 0.48
CA TYR A 74 -5.80 -5.29 0.97
C TYR A 74 -6.72 -5.65 -0.20
N GLY A 75 -7.73 -6.45 0.09
CA GLY A 75 -8.67 -6.88 -0.92
C GLY A 75 -9.93 -7.45 -0.30
N SER A 76 -10.84 -7.94 -1.15
CA SER A 76 -12.08 -8.56 -0.69
C SER A 76 -11.78 -9.82 0.11
N HIS A 77 -12.49 -10.01 1.21
CA HIS A 77 -12.32 -11.20 2.04
C HIS A 77 -12.73 -12.49 1.32
N VAL A 78 -13.53 -12.37 0.24
CA VAL A 78 -13.92 -13.55 -0.56
C VAL A 78 -12.90 -13.87 -1.64
N ASP A 79 -11.92 -13.02 -1.87
CA ASP A 79 -10.87 -13.24 -2.86
C ASP A 79 -9.62 -13.86 -2.21
N ALA A 80 -9.80 -15.08 -1.71
CA ALA A 80 -8.70 -15.77 -1.02
C ALA A 80 -7.48 -15.97 -1.93
N ALA A 81 -7.72 -16.24 -3.20
CA ALA A 81 -6.63 -16.47 -4.15
C ALA A 81 -5.82 -15.19 -4.39
N GLY A 82 -6.49 -14.05 -4.53
CA GLY A 82 -5.81 -12.77 -4.72
C GLY A 82 -5.01 -12.37 -3.50
N LEU A 83 -5.57 -12.57 -2.30
CA LEU A 83 -4.84 -12.27 -1.06
C LEU A 83 -3.60 -13.15 -0.93
N ARG A 84 -3.72 -14.42 -1.26
CA ARG A 84 -2.59 -15.35 -1.20
C ARG A 84 -1.51 -14.98 -2.21
N ALA A 85 -1.92 -14.67 -3.44
CA ALA A 85 -0.98 -14.29 -4.49
C ALA A 85 -0.18 -13.04 -4.09
N ALA A 86 -0.83 -12.07 -3.47
CA ALA A 86 -0.15 -10.87 -3.01
C ALA A 86 0.90 -11.20 -1.93
N ARG A 87 0.55 -12.10 -1.00
CA ARG A 87 1.51 -12.53 0.02
C ARG A 87 2.71 -13.23 -0.62
N GLU A 88 2.46 -14.05 -1.63
CA GLU A 88 3.53 -14.76 -2.33
C GLU A 88 4.46 -13.83 -3.08
N LEU A 89 3.95 -12.68 -3.52
CA LEU A 89 4.79 -11.65 -4.15
C LEU A 89 5.66 -10.91 -3.16
N GLY A 90 5.36 -11.02 -1.87
CA GLY A 90 6.14 -10.36 -0.84
C GLY A 90 5.46 -9.20 -0.15
N LEU A 91 4.21 -8.89 -0.49
CA LEU A 91 3.46 -7.88 0.26
C LEU A 91 3.26 -8.37 1.70
N ASN A 92 3.43 -7.47 2.66
CA ASN A 92 3.33 -7.83 4.06
C ASN A 92 3.04 -6.59 4.90
N PRO A 93 1.94 -6.54 5.62
CA PRO A 93 0.89 -7.56 5.67
C PRO A 93 -0.06 -7.50 4.47
N VAL A 94 -0.85 -8.55 4.31
CA VAL A 94 -1.95 -8.61 3.35
C VAL A 94 -3.20 -9.03 4.12
N MET A 95 -4.27 -8.29 3.96
CA MET A 95 -5.45 -8.50 4.78
C MET A 95 -6.73 -8.14 4.03
N PRO A 96 -7.89 -8.62 4.51
CA PRO A 96 -9.16 -8.15 3.97
C PRO A 96 -9.33 -6.64 4.19
N ARG A 97 -10.08 -6.01 3.30
CA ARG A 97 -10.28 -4.56 3.33
C ARG A 97 -10.85 -4.07 4.66
N SER A 98 -11.79 -4.80 5.26
CA SER A 98 -12.38 -4.40 6.54
C SER A 98 -11.32 -4.36 7.65
N GLN A 99 -10.44 -5.34 7.67
CA GLN A 99 -9.36 -5.38 8.65
C GLN A 99 -8.36 -4.26 8.39
N PHE A 100 -8.08 -3.97 7.11
CA PHE A 100 -7.18 -2.89 6.74
C PHE A 100 -7.70 -1.55 7.28
N VAL A 101 -9.01 -1.29 7.14
CA VAL A 101 -9.61 -0.06 7.64
C VAL A 101 -9.45 0.06 9.16
N GLU A 102 -9.64 -1.04 9.88
CA GLU A 102 -9.48 -1.05 11.34
C GLU A 102 -8.03 -0.83 11.76
N ARG A 103 -7.08 -1.45 11.03
CA ARG A 103 -5.67 -1.40 11.41
C ARG A 103 -4.97 -0.12 10.97
N LEU A 104 -5.52 0.57 9.97
CA LEU A 104 -4.86 1.72 9.37
C LEU A 104 -4.47 2.79 10.39
N PRO A 105 -5.38 3.28 11.25
CA PRO A 105 -4.99 4.30 12.23
C PRO A 105 -4.04 3.78 13.30
N LEU A 106 -3.99 2.49 13.51
CA LEU A 106 -3.15 1.89 14.55
C LEU A 106 -1.75 1.55 14.05
N ASP A 107 -1.66 1.08 12.82
CA ASP A 107 -0.42 0.49 12.30
C ASP A 107 0.29 1.32 11.24
N LEU A 108 -0.38 2.33 10.67
CA LEU A 108 0.19 3.08 9.55
C LEU A 108 1.58 3.65 9.87
N PHE A 109 1.71 4.27 11.02
CA PHE A 109 2.98 4.87 11.42
C PHE A 109 4.08 3.82 11.54
N GLY A 110 3.75 2.65 12.08
CA GLY A 110 4.69 1.55 12.20
C GLY A 110 5.10 0.99 10.84
N TRP A 111 4.17 0.91 9.90
CA TRP A 111 4.51 0.44 8.56
C TRP A 111 5.49 1.37 7.86
N VAL A 112 5.30 2.68 8.00
CA VAL A 112 6.20 3.67 7.39
C VAL A 112 7.55 3.70 8.10
N GLY A 113 7.53 3.73 9.43
CA GLY A 113 8.73 3.95 10.22
C GLY A 113 9.71 2.79 10.20
N ARG A 114 9.24 1.58 9.96
CA ARG A 114 10.08 0.40 10.06
C ARG A 114 11.23 0.37 9.06
N GLY A 115 11.01 0.90 7.88
CA GLY A 115 12.04 0.92 6.86
C GLY A 115 13.24 1.76 7.26
N CYS A 116 13.06 2.70 8.15
CA CYS A 116 14.12 3.62 8.55
C CYS A 116 15.00 3.09 9.66
N CYS A 117 14.51 2.13 10.43
CA CYS A 117 15.14 1.71 11.68
C CYS A 117 15.85 0.40 11.61
N SER A 118 15.74 -0.27 10.50
CA SER A 118 16.30 -1.62 10.34
C SER A 118 17.78 -1.61 10.02
#